data_b89c82a12f6291ff55768fa5ff862498
#
_entry.id   b89c82a12f6291ff55768fa5ff862498
#
_cell.length_a   1.000
_cell.length_b   1.000
_cell.length_c   1.000
_cell.angle_alpha   90.00
_cell.angle_beta   90.00
_cell.angle_gamma   90.00
#
_symmetry.space_group_name_H-M   'P 1'
#
loop_
_entity.id
_entity.type
_entity.pdbx_description
1 polymer ?
#
loop_
_entity_poly.entity_id
_entity_poly.type
_entity_poly.pdbx_seq_one_letter_code
_entity_poly.pdbx_strand_id
1 'polypeptide(L)'
;MTGVQTCALPIFGAAFGFIGNHGGLHLHSHMAAVLPEYRDLNIGTKLKFHQYDWAKSHNLPFITWTFDPLVKRNARLNILKLGVEVASYHPNFYGAMIDDLNAGDESDRLMARWEISDRGPVSRDEMTEIPRDAITIEIPEDIVEIRMLDPQKSITYRHEVRNKFQSAFQNGYSVFGFSNTHGYVLEKK
;
A
#
# COMPACT_ATOMS: atom_id res chain seq x y z
N MET A 1 50.52 2.30 -2.89
CA MET A 1 49.15 1.85 -3.23
C MET A 1 48.27 2.08 -2.02
N THR A 2 47.50 3.16 -2.03
CA THR A 2 46.57 3.49 -0.95
C THR A 2 45.26 2.77 -1.24
N GLY A 3 45.02 1.67 -0.50
CA GLY A 3 43.76 0.97 -0.53
C GLY A 3 42.63 1.85 -0.01
N VAL A 4 41.71 2.27 -0.86
CA VAL A 4 40.46 2.88 -0.45
C VAL A 4 39.60 1.78 0.18
N GLN A 5 39.54 1.77 1.50
CA GLN A 5 38.61 0.93 2.25
C GLN A 5 37.23 1.58 2.17
N THR A 6 36.40 1.13 1.24
CA THR A 6 34.97 1.46 1.23
C THR A 6 34.29 0.64 2.33
N CYS A 7 34.04 1.24 3.49
CA CYS A 7 33.11 0.70 4.47
C CYS A 7 31.69 0.84 3.89
N ALA A 8 31.24 -0.18 3.16
CA ALA A 8 29.82 -0.30 2.83
C ALA A 8 29.08 -0.72 4.10
N LEU A 9 28.29 0.20 4.66
CA LEU A 9 27.36 -0.15 5.74
C LEU A 9 26.32 -1.12 5.19
N PRO A 10 25.89 -2.13 5.96
CA PRO A 10 24.87 -3.06 5.52
C PRO A 10 23.56 -2.31 5.25
N ILE A 11 22.97 -2.52 4.05
CA ILE A 11 21.69 -1.94 3.67
C ILE A 11 20.60 -2.91 4.03
N PHE A 12 19.77 -2.58 5.00
CA PHE A 12 18.66 -3.42 5.48
C PHE A 12 17.35 -3.15 4.75
N GLY A 13 17.23 -2.00 4.09
CA GLY A 13 16.07 -1.60 3.32
C GLY A 13 16.37 -0.38 2.46
N ALA A 14 15.57 -0.21 1.41
CA ALA A 14 15.67 0.91 0.50
C ALA A 14 14.28 1.35 0.04
N ALA A 15 14.16 2.64 -0.31
CA ALA A 15 12.99 3.19 -0.98
C ALA A 15 13.47 4.00 -2.20
N PHE A 16 12.76 3.84 -3.31
CA PHE A 16 12.99 4.59 -4.52
C PHE A 16 11.73 5.37 -4.92
N GLY A 17 11.89 6.62 -5.31
CA GLY A 17 10.80 7.46 -5.78
C GLY A 17 11.28 8.45 -6.83
N PHE A 18 10.35 9.04 -7.54
CA PHE A 18 10.61 10.07 -8.55
C PHE A 18 9.50 11.12 -8.52
N ILE A 19 9.74 12.26 -9.15
CA ILE A 19 8.75 13.32 -9.26
C ILE A 19 7.70 12.94 -10.29
N GLY A 20 6.44 12.87 -9.86
CA GLY A 20 5.27 12.70 -10.70
C GLY A 20 4.54 14.03 -10.91
N ASN A 21 3.72 14.10 -11.97
CA ASN A 21 2.93 15.29 -12.31
C ASN A 21 1.49 14.94 -12.70
N HIS A 22 0.90 13.90 -12.10
CA HIS A 22 -0.51 13.59 -12.29
C HIS A 22 -1.31 14.14 -11.11
N GLY A 23 -2.23 15.06 -11.38
CA GLY A 23 -2.97 15.76 -10.32
C GLY A 23 -2.15 16.79 -9.54
N GLY A 24 -1.02 17.25 -10.11
CA GLY A 24 -0.05 18.17 -9.50
C GLY A 24 1.31 17.52 -9.26
N LEU A 25 2.31 18.39 -9.06
CA LEU A 25 3.68 17.95 -8.78
C LEU A 25 3.74 17.24 -7.43
N HIS A 26 4.27 16.03 -7.39
CA HIS A 26 4.30 15.19 -6.17
C HIS A 26 5.46 14.19 -6.19
N LEU A 27 5.73 13.56 -5.06
CA LEU A 27 6.63 12.40 -5.00
C LEU A 27 5.84 11.12 -5.32
N HIS A 28 6.22 10.39 -6.37
CA HIS A 28 5.76 9.02 -6.57
C HIS A 28 6.75 8.04 -5.93
N SER A 29 6.33 7.41 -4.83
CA SER A 29 7.13 6.38 -4.16
C SER A 29 6.98 5.05 -4.89
N HIS A 30 7.88 4.79 -5.84
CA HIS A 30 7.75 3.67 -6.76
C HIS A 30 7.96 2.31 -6.10
N MET A 31 8.98 2.21 -5.24
CA MET A 31 9.36 0.95 -4.61
C MET A 31 9.90 1.19 -3.20
N ALA A 32 9.56 0.28 -2.29
CA ALA A 32 10.21 0.18 -0.98
C ALA A 32 10.38 -1.30 -0.65
N ALA A 33 11.58 -1.66 -0.21
CA ALA A 33 11.93 -3.02 0.16
C ALA A 33 12.69 -3.04 1.48
N VAL A 34 12.47 -4.10 2.26
CA VAL A 34 13.19 -4.40 3.49
C VAL A 34 13.57 -5.87 3.45
N LEU A 35 14.81 -6.19 3.79
CA LEU A 35 15.27 -7.57 3.87
C LEU A 35 14.38 -8.37 4.82
N PRO A 36 14.08 -9.65 4.51
CA PRO A 36 13.15 -10.47 5.29
C PRO A 36 13.46 -10.48 6.79
N GLU A 37 14.72 -10.59 7.16
CA GLU A 37 15.21 -10.68 8.54
C GLU A 37 14.99 -9.38 9.34
N TYR A 38 14.69 -8.27 8.67
CA TYR A 38 14.53 -6.94 9.28
C TYR A 38 13.10 -6.38 9.16
N ARG A 39 12.14 -7.17 8.66
CA ARG A 39 10.77 -6.68 8.36
C ARG A 39 10.01 -6.20 9.60
N ASP A 40 10.18 -6.85 10.74
CA ASP A 40 9.45 -6.55 11.97
C ASP A 40 10.06 -5.41 12.81
N LEU A 41 11.14 -4.80 12.32
CA LEU A 41 11.83 -3.68 12.98
C LEU A 41 11.30 -2.29 12.58
N ASN A 42 10.12 -2.21 11.99
CA ASN A 42 9.48 -0.97 11.49
C ASN A 42 10.33 -0.18 10.45
N ILE A 43 11.29 -0.81 9.78
CA ILE A 43 12.16 -0.14 8.80
C ILE A 43 11.34 0.40 7.63
N GLY A 44 10.36 -0.35 7.13
CA GLY A 44 9.48 0.10 6.05
C GLY A 44 8.71 1.39 6.42
N THR A 45 8.22 1.47 7.65
CA THR A 45 7.55 2.67 8.18
C THR A 45 8.52 3.85 8.26
N LYS A 46 9.74 3.64 8.76
CA LYS A 46 10.78 4.68 8.84
C LYS A 46 11.18 5.20 7.46
N LEU A 47 11.31 4.31 6.47
CA LEU A 47 11.58 4.71 5.08
C LEU A 47 10.46 5.59 4.51
N LYS A 48 9.19 5.25 4.79
CA LYS A 48 8.05 6.06 4.38
C LYS A 48 8.04 7.43 5.06
N PHE A 49 8.29 7.50 6.36
CA PHE A 49 8.40 8.78 7.06
C PHE A 49 9.56 9.63 6.53
N HIS A 50 10.70 9.02 6.21
CA HIS A 50 11.80 9.75 5.56
C HIS A 50 11.38 10.33 4.20
N GLN A 51 10.62 9.58 3.38
CA GLN A 51 10.07 10.11 2.14
C GLN A 51 9.07 11.25 2.37
N TYR A 52 8.29 11.19 3.46
CA TYR A 52 7.37 12.25 3.87
C TYR A 52 8.14 13.55 4.21
N ASP A 53 9.15 13.44 5.05
CA ASP A 53 9.98 14.60 5.45
C ASP A 53 10.73 15.18 4.24
N TRP A 54 11.22 14.32 3.35
CA TRP A 54 11.86 14.76 2.11
C TRP A 54 10.87 15.50 1.21
N ALA A 55 9.67 14.98 0.99
CA ALA A 55 8.64 15.64 0.20
C ALA A 55 8.24 16.98 0.81
N LYS A 56 8.08 17.06 2.13
CA LYS A 56 7.79 18.29 2.86
C LYS A 56 8.87 19.33 2.67
N SER A 57 10.16 18.95 2.80
CA SER A 57 11.30 19.87 2.61
C SER A 57 11.46 20.39 1.18
N HIS A 58 10.86 19.69 0.20
CA HIS A 58 10.85 20.08 -1.21
C HIS A 58 9.51 20.72 -1.65
N ASN A 59 8.65 21.10 -0.70
CA ASN A 59 7.35 21.73 -0.96
C ASN A 59 6.44 20.91 -1.89
N LEU A 60 6.53 19.59 -1.84
CA LEU A 60 5.62 18.71 -2.56
C LEU A 60 4.36 18.50 -1.74
N PRO A 61 3.16 18.69 -2.32
CA PRO A 61 1.91 18.68 -1.55
C PRO A 61 1.47 17.28 -1.11
N PHE A 62 1.89 16.23 -1.81
CA PHE A 62 1.50 14.85 -1.49
C PHE A 62 2.49 13.82 -2.03
N ILE A 63 2.35 12.59 -1.54
CA ILE A 63 3.06 11.41 -2.03
C ILE A 63 2.05 10.41 -2.55
N THR A 64 2.36 9.71 -3.65
CA THR A 64 1.54 8.61 -4.17
C THR A 64 2.34 7.31 -4.29
N TRP A 65 1.66 6.19 -4.21
CA TRP A 65 2.18 4.87 -4.59
C TRP A 65 1.03 3.89 -4.75
N THR A 66 1.34 2.71 -5.29
CA THR A 66 0.36 1.63 -5.41
C THR A 66 0.70 0.47 -4.48
N PHE A 67 -0.33 -0.25 -4.01
CA PHE A 67 -0.16 -1.47 -3.24
C PHE A 67 -1.22 -2.51 -3.60
N ASP A 68 -0.89 -3.78 -3.44
CA ASP A 68 -1.83 -4.89 -3.69
C ASP A 68 -2.92 -4.90 -2.61
N PRO A 69 -4.22 -4.78 -2.98
CA PRO A 69 -5.33 -4.77 -2.03
C PRO A 69 -5.47 -6.06 -1.23
N LEU A 70 -4.99 -7.19 -1.72
CA LEU A 70 -5.11 -8.48 -1.05
C LEU A 70 -4.02 -8.75 -0.01
N VAL A 71 -2.93 -7.98 -0.02
CA VAL A 71 -1.83 -8.15 0.94
C VAL A 71 -2.17 -7.43 2.24
N LYS A 72 -2.69 -8.16 3.23
CA LYS A 72 -3.17 -7.65 4.52
C LYS A 72 -2.15 -6.77 5.25
N ARG A 73 -0.88 -7.18 5.26
CA ARG A 73 0.20 -6.39 5.85
C ARG A 73 0.35 -5.02 5.19
N ASN A 74 0.19 -4.95 3.85
CA ASN A 74 0.26 -3.68 3.13
C ASN A 74 -0.95 -2.79 3.46
N ALA A 75 -2.16 -3.37 3.52
CA ALA A 75 -3.35 -2.64 3.93
C ALA A 75 -3.19 -2.02 5.32
N ARG A 76 -2.74 -2.80 6.30
CA ARG A 76 -2.48 -2.32 7.68
C ARG A 76 -1.44 -1.21 7.71
N LEU A 77 -0.31 -1.38 7.01
CA LEU A 77 0.72 -0.34 6.94
C LEU A 77 0.14 0.95 6.37
N ASN A 78 -0.51 0.87 5.23
CA ASN A 78 -0.97 2.04 4.52
C ASN A 78 -2.13 2.75 5.23
N ILE A 79 -3.18 2.01 5.62
CA ILE A 79 -4.38 2.60 6.18
C ILE A 79 -4.20 2.96 7.66
N LEU A 80 -3.60 2.08 8.48
CA LEU A 80 -3.49 2.31 9.92
C LEU A 80 -2.21 3.08 10.27
N LYS A 81 -1.04 2.57 9.92
CA LYS A 81 0.22 3.18 10.38
C LYS A 81 0.56 4.49 9.68
N LEU A 82 0.30 4.58 8.36
CA LEU A 82 0.60 5.78 7.58
C LEU A 82 -0.62 6.71 7.44
N GLY A 83 -1.83 6.22 7.66
CA GLY A 83 -3.06 6.99 7.59
C GLY A 83 -3.37 7.55 6.20
N VAL A 84 -2.93 6.86 5.14
CA VAL A 84 -3.13 7.34 3.77
C VAL A 84 -4.59 7.27 3.33
N GLU A 85 -4.95 8.08 2.36
CA GLU A 85 -6.19 7.94 1.61
C GLU A 85 -6.01 6.95 0.46
N VAL A 86 -7.07 6.21 0.15
CA VAL A 86 -7.15 5.39 -1.06
C VAL A 86 -7.88 6.20 -2.13
N ALA A 87 -7.12 6.65 -3.13
CA ALA A 87 -7.63 7.54 -4.18
C ALA A 87 -8.40 6.79 -5.27
N SER A 88 -7.97 5.57 -5.64
CA SER A 88 -8.56 4.79 -6.73
C SER A 88 -8.16 3.32 -6.69
N TYR A 89 -8.91 2.49 -7.45
CA TYR A 89 -8.62 1.09 -7.70
C TYR A 89 -8.27 0.89 -9.17
N HIS A 90 -7.18 0.19 -9.43
CA HIS A 90 -6.67 -0.08 -10.78
C HIS A 90 -6.58 -1.58 -11.03
N PRO A 91 -7.47 -2.17 -11.83
CA PRO A 91 -7.35 -3.57 -12.25
C PRO A 91 -6.12 -3.75 -13.12
N ASN A 92 -5.44 -4.87 -12.92
CA ASN A 92 -4.30 -5.32 -13.74
C ASN A 92 -3.30 -4.20 -14.11
N PHE A 93 -2.88 -3.43 -13.11
CA PHE A 93 -2.16 -2.16 -13.25
C PHE A 93 -0.85 -2.26 -14.07
N TYR A 94 -0.13 -3.36 -13.93
CA TYR A 94 1.13 -3.60 -14.66
C TYR A 94 0.95 -4.47 -15.91
N GLY A 95 -0.29 -4.86 -16.24
CA GLY A 95 -0.55 -5.80 -17.33
C GLY A 95 -0.12 -7.24 -16.98
N ALA A 96 0.11 -8.05 -18.01
CA ALA A 96 0.58 -9.42 -17.83
C ALA A 96 2.01 -9.41 -17.28
N MET A 97 2.18 -9.80 -16.03
CA MET A 97 3.49 -9.95 -15.39
C MET A 97 3.98 -11.39 -15.62
N ILE A 98 5.10 -11.50 -16.33
CA ILE A 98 5.75 -12.80 -16.62
C ILE A 98 6.84 -12.98 -15.55
N ASP A 99 6.44 -13.21 -14.30
CA ASP A 99 7.37 -13.58 -13.24
C ASP A 99 6.79 -14.69 -12.35
N ASP A 100 7.67 -15.49 -11.77
CA ASP A 100 7.30 -16.62 -10.92
C ASP A 100 6.62 -16.19 -9.59
N LEU A 101 6.74 -14.91 -9.20
CA LEU A 101 6.16 -14.39 -7.96
C LEU A 101 4.66 -14.09 -8.11
N ASN A 102 4.19 -13.77 -9.30
CA ASN A 102 2.80 -13.47 -9.56
C ASN A 102 2.00 -14.67 -10.11
N ALA A 103 2.68 -15.75 -10.56
CA ALA A 103 2.06 -17.04 -10.94
C ALA A 103 0.78 -16.92 -11.79
N GLY A 104 0.71 -15.93 -12.68
CA GLY A 104 -0.45 -15.67 -13.53
C GLY A 104 -1.60 -14.90 -12.87
N ASP A 105 -1.45 -14.44 -11.60
CA ASP A 105 -2.42 -13.55 -10.95
C ASP A 105 -2.31 -12.13 -11.52
N GLU A 106 -3.42 -11.43 -11.61
CA GLU A 106 -3.45 -10.06 -12.12
C GLU A 106 -2.92 -9.07 -11.09
N SER A 107 -2.34 -7.99 -11.61
CA SER A 107 -1.65 -6.98 -10.79
C SER A 107 -2.55 -5.83 -10.33
N ASP A 108 -3.67 -6.14 -9.68
CA ASP A 108 -4.55 -5.09 -9.14
C ASP A 108 -3.87 -4.25 -8.09
N ARG A 109 -4.15 -2.95 -8.12
CA ARG A 109 -3.56 -1.99 -7.17
C ARG A 109 -4.59 -1.01 -6.64
N LEU A 110 -4.46 -0.71 -5.36
CA LEU A 110 -5.01 0.51 -4.77
C LEU A 110 -3.98 1.63 -4.86
N MET A 111 -4.41 2.81 -5.29
CA MET A 111 -3.58 4.02 -5.28
C MET A 111 -3.68 4.69 -3.92
N ALA A 112 -2.57 4.70 -3.20
CA ALA A 112 -2.42 5.48 -1.98
C ALA A 112 -2.09 6.95 -2.32
N ARG A 113 -2.69 7.87 -1.59
CA ARG A 113 -2.38 9.28 -1.58
C ARG A 113 -2.14 9.74 -0.15
N TRP A 114 -0.98 10.33 0.09
CA TRP A 114 -0.56 10.79 1.41
C TRP A 114 -0.30 12.29 1.38
N GLU A 115 -1.23 13.03 1.95
CA GLU A 115 -1.14 14.50 1.99
C GLU A 115 0.00 14.94 2.91
N ILE A 116 0.78 15.91 2.46
CA ILE A 116 1.81 16.56 3.26
C ILE A 116 1.16 17.71 4.02
N SER A 117 1.24 17.68 5.34
CA SER A 117 0.66 18.70 6.20
C SER A 117 1.65 19.16 7.27
N ASP A 118 1.36 20.32 7.87
CA ASP A 118 2.18 20.85 8.98
C ASP A 118 2.04 20.01 10.25
N ARG A 119 0.91 19.35 10.42
CA ARG A 119 0.65 18.45 11.56
C ARG A 119 1.41 17.13 11.48
N GLY A 120 2.04 16.85 10.33
CA GLY A 120 2.70 15.58 10.07
C GLY A 120 1.74 14.44 9.74
N PRO A 121 2.28 13.22 9.57
CA PRO A 121 1.48 12.03 9.31
C PRO A 121 0.64 11.64 10.53
N VAL A 122 -0.60 11.21 10.28
CA VAL A 122 -1.55 10.79 11.32
C VAL A 122 -1.84 9.31 11.16
N SER A 123 -1.41 8.49 12.11
CA SER A 123 -1.81 7.09 12.18
C SER A 123 -3.28 6.95 12.59
N ARG A 124 -3.89 5.85 12.21
CA ARG A 124 -5.25 5.48 12.61
C ARG A 124 -5.21 4.21 13.45
N ASP A 125 -6.13 4.11 14.39
CA ASP A 125 -6.33 2.89 15.14
C ASP A 125 -7.06 1.84 14.30
N GLU A 126 -6.86 0.57 14.65
CA GLU A 126 -7.61 -0.53 14.08
C GLU A 126 -9.09 -0.40 14.47
N MET A 127 -9.97 -0.62 13.50
CA MET A 127 -11.41 -0.60 13.75
C MET A 127 -11.88 -1.93 14.33
N THR A 128 -12.28 -1.92 15.59
CA THR A 128 -12.86 -3.06 16.29
C THR A 128 -14.39 -3.11 16.15
N GLU A 129 -15.01 -1.94 15.99
CA GLU A 129 -16.44 -1.77 15.75
C GLU A 129 -16.66 -1.18 14.36
N ILE A 130 -17.57 -1.78 13.60
CA ILE A 130 -17.90 -1.32 12.26
C ILE A 130 -19.12 -0.39 12.33
N PRO A 131 -19.04 0.84 11.80
CA PRO A 131 -20.17 1.75 11.76
C PRO A 131 -21.37 1.11 11.03
N ARG A 132 -22.59 1.42 11.49
CA ARG A 132 -23.83 0.77 11.00
C ARG A 132 -24.02 0.91 9.48
N ASP A 133 -23.63 2.05 8.91
CA ASP A 133 -23.81 2.35 7.49
C ASP A 133 -22.55 2.12 6.66
N ALA A 134 -21.48 1.58 7.27
CA ALA A 134 -20.28 1.19 6.59
C ALA A 134 -20.43 -0.18 5.92
N ILE A 135 -19.69 -0.35 4.81
CA ILE A 135 -19.56 -1.66 4.17
C ILE A 135 -18.15 -2.19 4.39
N THR A 136 -17.99 -3.51 4.37
CA THR A 136 -16.67 -4.14 4.55
C THR A 136 -16.26 -4.92 3.31
N ILE A 137 -14.96 -4.92 3.03
CA ILE A 137 -14.35 -5.75 1.99
C ILE A 137 -13.31 -6.64 2.67
N GLU A 138 -13.72 -7.85 2.95
CA GLU A 138 -12.85 -8.86 3.53
C GLU A 138 -11.77 -9.30 2.55
N ILE A 139 -10.59 -9.58 3.08
CA ILE A 139 -9.44 -10.09 2.35
C ILE A 139 -8.84 -11.29 3.09
N PRO A 140 -8.17 -12.21 2.39
CA PRO A 140 -7.56 -13.37 3.04
C PRO A 140 -6.46 -12.97 4.02
N GLU A 141 -6.19 -13.83 5.00
CA GLU A 141 -5.12 -13.59 5.97
C GLU A 141 -3.74 -13.54 5.30
N ASP A 142 -3.45 -14.51 4.44
CA ASP A 142 -2.21 -14.56 3.66
C ASP A 142 -2.48 -14.94 2.20
N ILE A 143 -2.63 -13.94 1.34
CA ILE A 143 -2.80 -14.16 -0.10
C ILE A 143 -1.52 -14.70 -0.75
N VAL A 144 -0.35 -14.44 -0.17
CA VAL A 144 0.93 -14.89 -0.73
C VAL A 144 1.03 -16.41 -0.59
N GLU A 145 0.68 -16.95 0.57
CA GLU A 145 0.59 -18.39 0.78
C GLU A 145 -0.46 -19.04 -0.11
N ILE A 146 -1.66 -18.46 -0.19
CA ILE A 146 -2.75 -18.96 -1.04
C ILE A 146 -2.31 -19.00 -2.51
N ARG A 147 -1.62 -17.96 -3.00
CA ARG A 147 -1.13 -17.89 -4.38
C ARG A 147 -0.15 -19.02 -4.71
N MET A 148 0.70 -19.41 -3.75
CA MET A 148 1.63 -20.52 -3.92
C MET A 148 0.96 -21.89 -3.87
N LEU A 149 -0.03 -22.08 -3.00
CA LEU A 149 -0.67 -23.37 -2.75
C LEU A 149 -1.88 -23.64 -3.67
N ASP A 150 -2.64 -22.60 -4.00
CA ASP A 150 -3.86 -22.66 -4.81
C ASP A 150 -4.01 -21.36 -5.65
N PRO A 151 -3.32 -21.28 -6.80
CA PRO A 151 -3.37 -20.10 -7.68
C PRO A 151 -4.79 -19.75 -8.13
N GLN A 152 -5.63 -20.75 -8.37
CA GLN A 152 -7.03 -20.52 -8.80
C GLN A 152 -7.85 -19.82 -7.73
N LYS A 153 -7.65 -20.19 -6.47
CA LYS A 153 -8.28 -19.54 -5.33
C LYS A 153 -7.80 -18.09 -5.16
N SER A 154 -6.51 -17.83 -5.42
CA SER A 154 -5.97 -16.45 -5.43
C SER A 154 -6.68 -15.58 -6.47
N ILE A 155 -6.85 -16.09 -7.71
CA ILE A 155 -7.56 -15.42 -8.79
C ILE A 155 -9.03 -15.14 -8.39
N THR A 156 -9.68 -16.09 -7.75
CA THR A 156 -11.06 -15.91 -7.26
C THR A 156 -11.15 -14.77 -6.25
N TYR A 157 -10.29 -14.74 -5.23
CA TYR A 157 -10.21 -13.62 -4.28
C TYR A 157 -9.95 -12.28 -4.97
N ARG A 158 -9.07 -12.27 -5.99
CA ARG A 158 -8.75 -11.06 -6.77
C ARG A 158 -10.00 -10.48 -7.42
N HIS A 159 -10.74 -11.33 -8.13
CA HIS A 159 -11.96 -10.91 -8.82
C HIS A 159 -13.06 -10.46 -7.87
N GLU A 160 -13.27 -11.17 -6.77
CA GLU A 160 -14.27 -10.81 -5.75
C GLU A 160 -13.95 -9.44 -5.13
N VAL A 161 -12.71 -9.22 -4.70
CA VAL A 161 -12.28 -7.97 -4.07
C VAL A 161 -12.31 -6.82 -5.08
N ARG A 162 -11.91 -7.05 -6.34
CA ARG A 162 -12.04 -6.08 -7.44
C ARG A 162 -13.48 -5.61 -7.60
N ASN A 163 -14.41 -6.56 -7.75
CA ASN A 163 -15.82 -6.26 -7.97
C ASN A 163 -16.40 -5.45 -6.80
N LYS A 164 -16.06 -5.82 -5.56
CA LYS A 164 -16.50 -5.11 -4.36
C LYS A 164 -15.96 -3.68 -4.32
N PHE A 165 -14.66 -3.45 -4.58
CA PHE A 165 -14.08 -2.11 -4.60
C PHE A 165 -14.65 -1.24 -5.72
N GLN A 166 -14.78 -1.78 -6.93
CA GLN A 166 -15.31 -1.03 -8.06
C GLN A 166 -16.77 -0.63 -7.81
N SER A 167 -17.60 -1.57 -7.34
CA SER A 167 -18.99 -1.27 -6.97
C SER A 167 -19.07 -0.22 -5.85
N ALA A 168 -18.27 -0.36 -4.80
CA ALA A 168 -18.25 0.58 -3.68
C ALA A 168 -17.88 2.00 -4.17
N PHE A 169 -16.80 2.14 -4.92
CA PHE A 169 -16.35 3.45 -5.42
C PHE A 169 -17.34 4.09 -6.39
N GLN A 170 -17.97 3.29 -7.27
CA GLN A 170 -19.05 3.78 -8.16
C GLN A 170 -20.28 4.30 -7.38
N ASN A 171 -20.55 3.73 -6.20
CA ASN A 171 -21.63 4.14 -5.32
C ASN A 171 -21.25 5.23 -4.30
N GLY A 172 -20.08 5.87 -4.46
CA GLY A 172 -19.63 6.98 -3.64
C GLY A 172 -19.07 6.60 -2.28
N TYR A 173 -18.71 5.33 -2.07
CA TYR A 173 -17.98 4.92 -0.88
C TYR A 173 -16.48 5.19 -1.02
N SER A 174 -15.82 5.41 0.10
CA SER A 174 -14.35 5.55 0.17
C SER A 174 -13.81 4.76 1.35
N VAL A 175 -12.55 4.34 1.28
CA VAL A 175 -11.90 3.64 2.37
C VAL A 175 -11.72 4.60 3.54
N PHE A 176 -12.37 4.27 4.64
CA PHE A 176 -12.32 5.03 5.89
C PHE A 176 -11.33 4.42 6.89
N GLY A 177 -11.27 3.08 6.97
CA GLY A 177 -10.44 2.38 7.92
C GLY A 177 -10.11 0.95 7.53
N PHE A 178 -9.53 0.22 8.48
CA PHE A 178 -9.21 -1.20 8.33
C PHE A 178 -9.45 -1.95 9.64
N SER A 179 -9.98 -3.16 9.53
CA SER A 179 -10.19 -4.11 10.63
C SER A 179 -9.46 -5.42 10.32
N ASN A 180 -8.83 -6.02 11.31
CA ASN A 180 -8.17 -7.32 11.12
C ASN A 180 -9.16 -8.45 10.84
N THR A 181 -10.39 -8.34 11.34
CA THR A 181 -11.46 -9.33 11.15
C THR A 181 -12.31 -9.08 9.92
N HIS A 182 -12.54 -7.81 9.57
CA HIS A 182 -13.50 -7.42 8.51
C HIS A 182 -12.82 -6.84 7.25
N GLY A 183 -11.50 -6.69 7.25
CA GLY A 183 -10.77 -6.13 6.11
C GLY A 183 -10.92 -4.60 6.00
N TYR A 184 -11.09 -4.11 4.79
CA TYR A 184 -11.30 -2.68 4.55
C TYR A 184 -12.70 -2.26 5.00
N VAL A 185 -12.78 -1.11 5.67
CA VAL A 185 -14.04 -0.48 6.07
C VAL A 185 -14.24 0.76 5.20
N LEU A 186 -15.39 0.84 4.53
CA LEU A 186 -15.71 1.92 3.61
C LEU A 186 -16.98 2.64 4.08
N GLU A 187 -16.95 3.95 3.99
CA GLU A 187 -18.09 4.82 4.29
C GLU A 187 -18.46 5.66 3.07
N LYS A 188 -19.71 6.05 3.01
CA LYS A 188 -20.22 6.93 1.95
C LYS A 188 -19.72 8.35 2.20
N LYS A 189 -19.14 8.97 1.17
CA LYS A 189 -18.76 10.40 1.20
C LYS A 189 -19.95 11.32 1.04
#